data_3992433589a8c7e752a051c23b6967b6
#
_entry.id   3992433589a8c7e752a051c23b6967b6
#
_cell.length_a   1.000
_cell.length_b   1.000
_cell.length_c   1.000
_cell.angle_alpha   90.00
_cell.angle_beta   90.00
_cell.angle_gamma   90.00
#
_symmetry.space_group_name_H-M   'P 1'
#
loop_
_entity.id
_entity.type
_entity.pdbx_description
1 polymer ?
#
loop_
_entity_poly.entity_id
_entity_poly.type
_entity_poly.pdbx_seq_one_letter_code
_entity_poly.pdbx_strand_id
1 'polypeptide(L)'
;MPLVIKESETHFEPAPPGLHSAVCVDVVDLGIVDGKFGPKRKLKIIWQTKAKNKLGERFQIRASYTQSLSEGSNLRRDLESWRGRSFTPEQRKAFDVERLIGVNCQINVKHNVSKEGRTYANATAILPAAKGEKLLPENYEREPWPTAEPAEEPVYEVDPIDEGAAAQYDDD
;
A
#
# COMPACT_ATOMS: atom_id res chain seq x y z
N MET A 1 37.93 20.30 12.90
CA MET A 1 36.92 20.53 11.86
C MET A 1 35.56 20.77 12.49
N PRO A 2 34.91 21.86 12.16
CA PRO A 2 33.57 22.07 12.70
C PRO A 2 32.60 21.06 12.13
N LEU A 3 31.82 20.41 12.99
CA LEU A 3 30.72 19.55 12.60
C LEU A 3 29.54 20.45 12.20
N VAL A 4 29.39 20.66 10.89
CA VAL A 4 28.28 21.47 10.38
C VAL A 4 27.12 20.54 10.07
N ILE A 5 26.07 20.64 10.89
CA ILE A 5 24.80 19.97 10.62
C ILE A 5 24.00 20.91 9.72
N LYS A 6 23.75 20.50 8.51
CA LYS A 6 22.86 21.22 7.61
C LYS A 6 21.46 20.64 7.73
N GLU A 7 20.49 21.53 7.87
CA GLU A 7 19.09 21.13 7.68
C GLU A 7 18.94 20.62 6.24
N SER A 8 18.54 19.36 6.10
CA SER A 8 18.20 18.85 4.80
C SER A 8 16.85 19.46 4.42
N GLU A 9 16.85 20.39 3.50
CA GLU A 9 15.62 20.81 2.84
C GLU A 9 15.11 19.62 2.04
N THR A 10 14.31 18.79 2.69
CA THR A 10 13.50 17.79 1.96
C THR A 10 12.41 18.55 1.22
N HIS A 11 12.70 18.92 -0.01
CA HIS A 11 11.66 19.39 -0.92
C HIS A 11 10.74 18.21 -1.23
N PHE A 12 9.71 18.08 -0.41
CA PHE A 12 8.66 17.12 -0.68
C PHE A 12 7.75 17.69 -1.78
N GLU A 13 7.93 17.19 -2.98
CA GLU A 13 7.06 17.50 -4.11
C GLU A 13 6.02 16.37 -4.24
N PRO A 14 4.73 16.65 -3.97
CA PRO A 14 3.69 15.63 -4.13
C PRO A 14 3.45 15.32 -5.60
N ALA A 15 3.10 14.07 -5.91
CA ALA A 15 2.72 13.70 -7.27
C ALA A 15 1.53 14.57 -7.74
N PRO A 16 1.52 15.03 -9.00
CA PRO A 16 0.41 15.83 -9.50
C PRO A 16 -0.93 15.10 -9.42
N PRO A 17 -2.05 15.81 -9.22
CA PRO A 17 -3.36 15.17 -9.23
C PRO A 17 -3.71 14.64 -10.61
N GLY A 18 -4.52 13.59 -10.65
CA GLY A 18 -4.99 12.97 -11.88
C GLY A 18 -4.59 11.52 -11.99
N LEU A 19 -4.77 10.96 -13.17
CA LEU A 19 -4.48 9.55 -13.46
C LEU A 19 -3.03 9.39 -13.93
N HIS A 20 -2.29 8.52 -13.24
CA HIS A 20 -0.89 8.22 -13.55
C HIS A 20 -0.69 6.75 -13.84
N SER A 21 0.08 6.47 -14.89
CA SER A 21 0.66 5.13 -15.04
C SER A 21 1.72 4.89 -13.98
N ALA A 22 1.71 3.72 -13.38
CA ALA A 22 2.61 3.39 -12.28
C ALA A 22 3.00 1.91 -12.30
N VAL A 23 4.07 1.59 -11.59
CA VAL A 23 4.54 0.23 -11.38
C VAL A 23 4.77 0.01 -9.88
N CYS A 24 4.32 -1.11 -9.36
CA CYS A 24 4.61 -1.48 -7.97
C CYS A 24 6.10 -1.82 -7.83
N VAL A 25 6.77 -1.15 -6.91
CA VAL A 25 8.21 -1.33 -6.67
C VAL A 25 8.51 -2.00 -5.35
N ASP A 26 7.58 -1.97 -4.41
CA ASP A 26 7.79 -2.58 -3.11
C ASP A 26 6.48 -2.92 -2.39
N VAL A 27 6.57 -3.93 -1.57
CA VAL A 27 5.54 -4.28 -0.58
C VAL A 27 6.28 -4.49 0.75
N VAL A 28 5.92 -3.72 1.75
CA VAL A 28 6.59 -3.72 3.04
C VAL A 28 5.64 -4.20 4.13
N ASP A 29 6.03 -5.22 4.86
CA ASP A 29 5.29 -5.65 6.05
C ASP A 29 5.57 -4.67 7.19
N LEU A 30 4.58 -3.95 7.63
CA LEU A 30 4.71 -2.99 8.73
C LEU A 30 4.55 -3.64 10.10
N GLY A 31 4.27 -4.94 10.14
CA GLY A 31 3.98 -5.63 11.39
C GLY A 31 2.68 -5.15 12.03
N ILE A 32 2.60 -5.30 13.34
CA ILE A 32 1.42 -4.89 14.10
C ILE A 32 1.53 -3.41 14.44
N VAL A 33 0.51 -2.65 14.06
CA VAL A 33 0.41 -1.21 14.29
C VAL A 33 -0.82 -0.93 15.13
N ASP A 34 -0.63 -0.19 16.22
CA ASP A 34 -1.73 0.28 17.05
C ASP A 34 -2.57 1.31 16.30
N GLY A 35 -3.86 1.09 16.26
CA GLY A 35 -4.80 1.96 15.59
C GLY A 35 -6.02 2.27 16.45
N LYS A 36 -6.92 3.07 15.91
CA LYS A 36 -8.14 3.50 16.57
C LYS A 36 -9.01 2.33 17.06
N PHE A 37 -8.96 1.21 16.37
CA PHE A 37 -9.76 0.00 16.65
C PHE A 37 -8.91 -1.15 17.21
N GLY A 38 -7.76 -0.84 17.80
CA GLY A 38 -6.82 -1.81 18.35
C GLY A 38 -5.67 -2.16 17.41
N PRO A 39 -4.78 -3.06 17.85
CA PRO A 39 -3.63 -3.46 17.04
C PRO A 39 -4.08 -4.27 15.83
N LYS A 40 -3.50 -3.96 14.67
CA LYS A 40 -3.75 -4.71 13.42
C LYS A 40 -2.44 -4.85 12.64
N ARG A 41 -2.29 -5.99 12.01
CA ARG A 41 -1.17 -6.21 11.12
C ARG A 41 -1.38 -5.42 9.83
N LYS A 42 -0.38 -4.63 9.45
CA LYS A 42 -0.45 -3.74 8.28
C LYS A 42 0.67 -4.01 7.30
N LEU A 43 0.43 -3.62 6.06
CA LEU A 43 1.44 -3.57 5.02
C LEU A 43 1.38 -2.22 4.32
N LYS A 44 2.46 -1.91 3.62
CA LYS A 44 2.57 -0.71 2.78
C LYS A 44 2.91 -1.15 1.37
N ILE A 45 2.21 -0.62 0.40
CA ILE A 45 2.53 -0.81 -1.02
C ILE A 45 3.09 0.50 -1.56
N ILE A 46 4.18 0.39 -2.31
CA ILE A 46 4.87 1.54 -2.89
C ILE A 46 4.87 1.39 -4.41
N TRP A 47 4.47 2.45 -5.10
CA TRP A 47 4.49 2.53 -6.56
C TRP A 47 5.37 3.68 -7.00
N GLN A 48 5.99 3.52 -8.17
CA GLN A 48 6.61 4.61 -8.91
C GLN A 48 5.71 5.00 -10.08
N THR A 49 5.50 6.29 -10.25
CA THR A 49 4.74 6.80 -11.39
C THR A 49 5.63 6.98 -12.62
N LYS A 50 4.99 7.08 -13.79
CA LYS A 50 5.67 7.48 -15.03
C LYS A 50 6.12 8.95 -14.97
N ALA A 51 5.37 9.79 -14.29
CA ALA A 51 5.68 11.20 -14.12
C ALA A 51 6.92 11.37 -13.24
N LYS A 52 7.73 12.37 -13.54
CA LYS A 52 8.97 12.68 -12.83
C LYS A 52 8.89 14.06 -12.18
N ASN A 53 9.57 14.19 -11.05
CA ASN A 53 9.72 15.46 -10.36
C ASN A 53 10.76 16.36 -11.06
N LYS A 54 11.02 17.53 -10.50
CA LYS A 54 11.98 18.50 -11.03
C LYS A 54 13.42 17.96 -11.09
N LEU A 55 13.73 16.98 -10.24
CA LEU A 55 15.04 16.34 -10.18
C LEU A 55 15.20 15.18 -11.17
N GLY A 56 14.16 14.89 -11.96
CA GLY A 56 14.14 13.75 -12.89
C GLY A 56 13.86 12.42 -12.24
N GLU A 57 13.46 12.39 -10.99
CA GLU A 57 13.09 11.19 -10.26
C GLU A 57 11.58 10.93 -10.38
N ARG A 58 11.19 9.67 -10.50
CA ARG A 58 9.79 9.31 -10.53
C ARG A 58 9.13 9.58 -9.19
N PHE A 59 7.90 10.09 -9.23
CA PHE A 59 7.11 10.23 -8.01
C PHE A 59 6.82 8.86 -7.41
N GLN A 60 6.86 8.78 -6.10
CA GLN A 60 6.46 7.59 -5.35
C GLN A 60 5.11 7.83 -4.70
N ILE A 61 4.25 6.84 -4.82
CA ILE A 61 2.95 6.81 -4.15
C ILE A 61 2.98 5.65 -3.17
N ARG A 62 2.57 5.90 -1.94
CA ARG A 62 2.57 4.94 -0.85
C ARG A 62 1.17 4.83 -0.27
N ALA A 63 0.74 3.62 -0.03
CA ALA A 63 -0.54 3.36 0.64
C ALA A 63 -0.38 2.25 1.66
N SER A 64 -0.92 2.48 2.84
CA SER A 64 -0.91 1.50 3.93
C SER A 64 -2.27 0.82 4.02
N TYR A 65 -2.24 -0.48 4.25
CA TYR A 65 -3.44 -1.31 4.33
C TYR A 65 -3.36 -2.24 5.53
N THR A 66 -4.51 -2.55 6.10
CA THR A 66 -4.62 -3.70 6.99
C THR A 66 -4.46 -4.98 6.16
N GLN A 67 -3.68 -5.94 6.66
CA GLN A 67 -3.46 -7.22 5.98
C GLN A 67 -4.71 -8.10 6.08
N SER A 68 -5.70 -7.81 5.27
CA SER A 68 -6.96 -8.53 5.24
C SER A 68 -7.52 -8.55 3.84
N LEU A 69 -8.01 -9.70 3.41
CA LEU A 69 -8.78 -9.87 2.17
C LEU A 69 -10.26 -10.15 2.47
N SER A 70 -10.69 -9.84 3.68
CA SER A 70 -12.10 -9.96 4.07
C SER A 70 -12.97 -9.00 3.27
N GLU A 71 -14.25 -9.31 3.18
CA GLU A 71 -15.21 -8.43 2.55
C GLU A 71 -15.20 -7.05 3.24
N GLY A 72 -15.19 -6.00 2.44
CA GLY A 72 -15.13 -4.63 2.92
C GLY A 72 -13.71 -4.13 3.27
N SER A 73 -12.67 -4.97 3.19
CA SER A 73 -11.31 -4.48 3.41
C SER A 73 -10.84 -3.58 2.27
N ASN A 74 -10.10 -2.53 2.61
CA ASN A 74 -9.55 -1.61 1.61
C ASN A 74 -8.54 -2.29 0.70
N LEU A 75 -7.72 -3.19 1.26
CA LEU A 75 -6.74 -3.94 0.49
C LEU A 75 -7.41 -4.80 -0.58
N ARG A 76 -8.43 -5.56 -0.22
CA ARG A 76 -9.17 -6.39 -1.17
C ARG A 76 -9.80 -5.53 -2.26
N ARG A 77 -10.46 -4.44 -1.88
CA ARG A 77 -11.09 -3.52 -2.84
C ARG A 77 -10.08 -2.99 -3.86
N ASP A 78 -8.95 -2.49 -3.39
CA ASP A 78 -7.95 -1.89 -4.27
C ASP A 78 -7.23 -2.94 -5.12
N LEU A 79 -6.96 -4.13 -4.59
CA LEU A 79 -6.38 -5.23 -5.37
C LEU A 79 -7.34 -5.77 -6.43
N GLU A 80 -8.62 -5.90 -6.13
CA GLU A 80 -9.62 -6.32 -7.11
C GLU A 80 -9.79 -5.27 -8.21
N SER A 81 -9.79 -3.99 -7.86
CA SER A 81 -9.80 -2.90 -8.82
C SER A 81 -8.55 -2.91 -9.71
N TRP A 82 -7.39 -3.11 -9.14
CA TRP A 82 -6.13 -3.20 -9.88
C TRP A 82 -6.10 -4.38 -10.84
N ARG A 83 -6.57 -5.54 -10.40
CA ARG A 83 -6.64 -6.74 -11.23
C ARG A 83 -7.73 -6.66 -12.29
N GLY A 84 -8.74 -5.83 -12.07
CA GLY A 84 -9.94 -5.78 -12.91
C GLY A 84 -10.87 -6.99 -12.74
N ARG A 85 -10.71 -7.74 -11.65
CA ARG A 85 -11.53 -8.93 -11.34
C ARG A 85 -11.51 -9.27 -9.86
N SER A 86 -12.56 -9.90 -9.40
CA SER A 86 -12.69 -10.35 -8.01
C SER A 86 -11.76 -11.50 -7.68
N PHE A 87 -11.40 -11.63 -6.40
CA PHE A 87 -10.69 -12.79 -5.89
C PHE A 87 -11.60 -14.01 -5.84
N THR A 88 -11.06 -15.17 -6.21
CA THR A 88 -11.72 -16.44 -5.93
C THR A 88 -11.60 -16.80 -4.45
N PRO A 89 -12.47 -17.69 -3.91
CA PRO A 89 -12.36 -18.12 -2.52
C PRO A 89 -10.96 -18.69 -2.17
N GLU A 90 -10.34 -19.42 -3.07
CA GLU A 90 -9.00 -19.98 -2.88
C GLU A 90 -7.94 -18.87 -2.81
N GLN A 91 -8.03 -17.87 -3.67
CA GLN A 91 -7.11 -16.73 -3.68
C GLN A 91 -7.22 -15.89 -2.40
N ARG A 92 -8.41 -15.78 -1.84
CA ARG A 92 -8.62 -15.05 -0.57
C ARG A 92 -7.98 -15.73 0.62
N LYS A 93 -7.78 -17.02 0.57
CA LYS A 93 -7.15 -17.80 1.65
C LYS A 93 -5.64 -17.62 1.70
N ALA A 94 -5.03 -17.45 0.53
CA ALA A 94 -3.58 -17.30 0.43
C ALA A 94 -3.23 -16.50 -0.81
N PHE A 95 -2.87 -15.24 -0.63
CA PHE A 95 -2.43 -14.36 -1.69
C PHE A 95 -1.05 -13.81 -1.37
N ASP A 96 -0.10 -14.09 -2.24
CA ASP A 96 1.27 -13.60 -2.11
C ASP A 96 1.35 -12.17 -2.66
N VAL A 97 1.39 -11.20 -1.77
CA VAL A 97 1.44 -9.77 -2.13
C VAL A 97 2.77 -9.38 -2.77
N GLU A 98 3.84 -10.11 -2.56
CA GLU A 98 5.12 -9.84 -3.21
C GLU A 98 5.06 -10.03 -4.73
N ARG A 99 4.12 -10.81 -5.23
CA ARG A 99 3.85 -10.93 -6.66
C ARG A 99 3.39 -9.65 -7.32
N LEU A 100 2.96 -8.68 -6.54
CA LEU A 100 2.58 -7.37 -7.05
C LEU A 100 3.78 -6.54 -7.51
N ILE A 101 4.97 -6.82 -6.99
CA ILE A 101 6.19 -6.09 -7.36
C ILE A 101 6.47 -6.30 -8.85
N GLY A 102 6.62 -5.20 -9.58
CA GLY A 102 6.80 -5.19 -11.03
C GLY A 102 5.52 -5.14 -11.83
N VAL A 103 4.36 -5.26 -11.19
CA VAL A 103 3.07 -5.19 -11.88
C VAL A 103 2.66 -3.74 -12.11
N ASN A 104 2.27 -3.44 -13.34
CA ASN A 104 1.83 -2.11 -13.73
C ASN A 104 0.37 -1.85 -13.35
N CYS A 105 0.05 -0.58 -13.17
CA CYS A 105 -1.31 -0.12 -12.87
C CYS A 105 -1.48 1.32 -13.31
N GLN A 106 -2.70 1.82 -13.13
CA GLN A 106 -2.99 3.25 -13.17
C GLN A 106 -3.46 3.67 -11.79
N ILE A 107 -2.99 4.80 -11.31
CA ILE A 107 -3.37 5.33 -10.01
C ILE A 107 -3.97 6.71 -10.21
N ASN A 108 -5.17 6.90 -9.69
CA ASN A 108 -5.77 8.21 -9.60
C ASN A 108 -5.29 8.90 -8.32
N VAL A 109 -4.61 10.02 -8.47
CA VAL A 109 -4.06 10.80 -7.37
C VAL A 109 -4.93 12.01 -7.09
N LYS A 110 -5.27 12.20 -5.82
CA LYS A 110 -5.97 13.36 -5.33
C LYS A 110 -5.13 14.04 -4.25
N HIS A 111 -5.09 15.36 -4.28
CA HIS A 111 -4.42 16.13 -3.24
C HIS A 111 -5.34 16.37 -2.07
N ASN A 112 -4.81 16.14 -0.88
CA ASN A 112 -5.44 16.52 0.38
C ASN A 112 -4.51 17.45 1.16
N VAL A 113 -5.08 18.46 1.76
CA VAL A 113 -4.35 19.42 2.59
C VAL A 113 -4.57 19.05 4.05
N SER A 114 -3.48 18.87 4.78
CA SER A 114 -3.55 18.64 6.23
C SER A 114 -3.94 19.90 6.99
N LYS A 115 -4.29 19.75 8.26
CA LYS A 115 -4.57 20.89 9.17
C LYS A 115 -3.38 21.84 9.29
N GLU A 116 -2.17 21.35 9.06
CA GLU A 116 -0.92 22.12 9.10
C GLU A 116 -0.60 22.82 7.78
N GLY A 117 -1.46 22.70 6.76
CA GLY A 117 -1.28 23.31 5.45
C GLY A 117 -0.37 22.52 4.50
N ARG A 118 0.02 21.30 4.84
CA ARG A 118 0.80 20.44 3.95
C ARG A 118 -0.09 19.73 2.95
N THR A 119 0.34 19.73 1.70
CA THR A 119 -0.36 19.00 0.63
C THR A 119 0.20 17.58 0.50
N TYR A 120 -0.69 16.61 0.53
CA TYR A 120 -0.36 15.20 0.34
C TYR A 120 -1.03 14.66 -0.92
N ALA A 121 -0.31 13.82 -1.66
CA ALA A 121 -0.85 13.07 -2.78
C ALA A 121 -1.33 11.71 -2.28
N ASN A 122 -2.61 11.42 -2.44
CA ASN A 122 -3.22 10.16 -2.02
C ASN A 122 -3.75 9.39 -3.23
N ALA A 123 -3.54 8.09 -3.21
CA ALA A 123 -4.17 7.19 -4.17
C ALA A 123 -5.64 7.02 -3.80
N THR A 124 -6.54 7.43 -4.69
CA THR A 124 -7.99 7.27 -4.49
C THR A 124 -8.55 6.07 -5.21
N ALA A 125 -7.89 5.64 -6.27
CA ALA A 125 -8.26 4.45 -7.03
C ALA A 125 -7.03 3.85 -7.68
N ILE A 126 -6.96 2.53 -7.70
CA ILE A 126 -5.94 1.77 -8.42
C ILE A 126 -6.67 0.97 -9.48
N LEU A 127 -6.27 1.15 -10.72
CA LEU A 127 -6.93 0.59 -11.90
C LEU A 127 -5.96 -0.33 -12.65
N PRO A 128 -6.47 -1.21 -13.51
CA PRO A 128 -5.59 -2.00 -14.37
C PRO A 128 -4.67 -1.12 -15.20
N ALA A 129 -3.51 -1.66 -15.57
CA ALA A 129 -2.55 -0.95 -16.41
C ALA A 129 -3.18 -0.51 -17.73
N ALA A 130 -2.75 0.64 -18.24
CA ALA A 130 -3.11 1.07 -19.57
C ALA A 130 -2.59 0.06 -20.60
N LYS A 131 -3.37 -0.17 -21.63
CA LYS A 131 -3.01 -1.12 -22.68
C LYS A 131 -1.71 -0.70 -23.37
N GLY A 132 -0.73 -1.60 -23.39
CA GLY A 132 0.59 -1.36 -23.97
C GLY A 132 1.56 -0.62 -23.07
N GLU A 133 1.16 -0.20 -21.87
CA GLU A 133 2.06 0.43 -20.90
C GLU A 133 2.85 -0.63 -20.15
N LYS A 134 4.17 -0.45 -20.13
CA LYS A 134 5.07 -1.38 -19.42
C LYS A 134 6.21 -0.61 -18.78
N LEU A 135 5.94 -0.12 -17.56
CA LEU A 135 6.95 0.54 -16.75
C LEU A 135 7.77 -0.48 -15.98
N LEU A 136 9.06 -0.21 -15.85
CA LEU A 136 9.96 -0.95 -14.99
C LEU A 136 10.36 -0.08 -13.79
N PRO A 137 10.61 -0.65 -12.61
CA PRO A 137 11.17 0.10 -11.50
C PRO A 137 12.47 0.81 -11.89
N GLU A 138 12.64 2.04 -11.45
CA GLU A 138 13.80 2.86 -11.76
C GLU A 138 14.44 3.36 -10.46
N ASN A 139 15.73 3.04 -10.26
CA ASN A 139 16.53 3.51 -9.12
C ASN A 139 15.84 3.34 -7.76
N TYR A 140 15.24 2.19 -7.55
CA TYR A 140 14.54 1.90 -6.30
C TYR A 140 15.22 0.77 -5.54
N GLU A 141 15.55 1.02 -4.29
CA GLU A 141 15.99 0.00 -3.34
C GLU A 141 14.82 -0.35 -2.42
N ARG A 142 14.59 -1.64 -2.25
CA ARG A 142 13.52 -2.10 -1.37
C ARG A 142 13.76 -1.62 0.06
N GLU A 143 12.71 -1.14 0.69
CA GLU A 143 12.77 -0.79 2.10
C GLU A 143 12.99 -2.06 2.92
N PRO A 144 13.90 -2.03 3.91
CA PRO A 144 13.99 -3.15 4.83
C PRO A 144 12.68 -3.28 5.60
N TRP A 145 12.21 -4.49 5.72
CA TRP A 145 11.10 -4.72 6.64
C TRP A 145 11.56 -4.31 8.03
N PRO A 146 10.73 -3.59 8.78
CA PRO A 146 11.08 -3.30 10.13
C PRO A 146 11.38 -4.63 10.81
N THR A 147 12.62 -4.80 11.25
CA THR A 147 12.95 -5.88 12.16
C THR A 147 12.28 -5.56 13.50
N ALA A 148 10.97 -5.66 13.53
CA ALA A 148 10.34 -5.98 14.75
C ALA A 148 11.00 -7.29 15.16
N GLU A 149 11.70 -7.29 16.30
CA GLU A 149 11.96 -8.53 17.01
C GLU A 149 10.68 -9.36 16.83
N PRO A 150 10.77 -10.66 16.55
CA PRO A 150 9.57 -11.44 16.48
C PRO A 150 8.84 -11.17 17.78
N ALA A 151 8.00 -10.16 17.75
CA ALA A 151 7.00 -10.00 18.73
C ALA A 151 6.40 -11.38 18.77
N GLU A 152 6.52 -12.05 19.90
CA GLU A 152 5.88 -13.33 20.16
C GLU A 152 4.64 -13.30 19.32
N GLU A 153 4.57 -14.16 18.32
CA GLU A 153 3.45 -14.13 17.38
C GLU A 153 2.24 -13.87 18.24
N PRO A 154 1.58 -12.75 18.09
CA PRO A 154 0.41 -12.52 18.90
C PRO A 154 -0.39 -13.77 18.67
N VAL A 155 -0.56 -14.54 19.72
CA VAL A 155 -1.51 -15.63 19.69
C VAL A 155 -2.78 -14.92 19.25
N TYR A 156 -3.09 -15.02 17.96
CA TYR A 156 -4.39 -14.62 17.50
C TYR A 156 -5.32 -15.56 18.23
N GLU A 157 -5.69 -15.18 19.42
CA GLU A 157 -6.94 -15.65 19.94
C GLU A 157 -7.90 -15.25 18.83
N VAL A 158 -8.20 -16.23 18.00
CA VAL A 158 -9.24 -16.11 17.02
C VAL A 158 -10.41 -15.55 17.79
N ASP A 159 -10.71 -14.30 17.53
CA ASP A 159 -11.74 -13.61 18.29
C ASP A 159 -12.98 -14.52 18.26
N PRO A 160 -13.52 -14.93 19.40
CA PRO A 160 -14.69 -15.79 19.42
C PRO A 160 -15.85 -15.26 18.56
N ILE A 161 -15.80 -13.98 18.26
CA ILE A 161 -16.76 -13.32 17.37
C ILE A 161 -16.56 -13.76 15.91
N ASP A 162 -15.32 -13.99 15.48
CA ASP A 162 -15.06 -14.44 14.10
C ASP A 162 -15.49 -15.90 13.89
N GLU A 163 -15.34 -16.74 14.89
CA GLU A 163 -15.87 -18.09 14.86
C GLU A 163 -17.39 -18.11 14.89
N GLY A 164 -17.99 -17.22 15.66
CA GLY A 164 -19.44 -17.07 15.72
C GLY A 164 -20.04 -16.55 14.41
N ALA A 165 -19.35 -15.64 13.73
CA ALA A 165 -19.78 -15.12 12.44
C ALA A 165 -19.65 -16.16 11.33
N ALA A 166 -18.59 -16.97 11.34
CA ALA A 166 -18.41 -18.06 10.39
C ALA A 166 -19.45 -19.16 10.55
N ALA A 167 -19.88 -19.45 11.78
CA ALA A 167 -20.91 -20.43 12.07
C ALA A 167 -22.32 -19.97 11.69
N GLN A 168 -22.56 -18.67 11.56
CA GLN A 168 -23.85 -18.11 11.17
C GLN A 168 -24.11 -18.13 9.66
N TYR A 169 -23.09 -18.32 8.85
CA TYR A 169 -23.24 -18.39 7.40
C TYR A 169 -23.46 -19.80 6.85
N ASP A 170 -23.31 -20.83 7.70
CA ASP A 170 -23.47 -22.23 7.29
C ASP A 170 -24.89 -22.77 7.49
N ASP A 171 -25.84 -21.93 7.93
CA ASP A 171 -27.19 -22.40 8.32
C ASP A 171 -28.32 -21.86 7.42
N ASP A 172 -28.01 -21.47 6.19
CA ASP A 172 -29.04 -21.15 5.21
C ASP A 172 -28.77 -21.78 3.84
#